data_9a18ffa933a9d00c510cb72389403986
#
_entry.id   9a18ffa933a9d00c510cb72389403986
#
_cell.length_a   1.000
_cell.length_b   1.000
_cell.length_c   1.000
_cell.angle_alpha   90.00
_cell.angle_beta   90.00
_cell.angle_gamma   90.00
#
_symmetry.space_group_name_H-M   'P 1'
#
loop_
_entity.id
_entity.type
_entity.pdbx_description
1 polymer ?
#
loop_
_entity_poly.entity_id
_entity_poly.type
_entity_poly.pdbx_seq_one_letter_code
_entity_poly.pdbx_strand_id
1 'polypeptide(L)'
;QHFSWVHTPILTGSDCEGAGEMFRVTALPAGEKDLSKDFFGRQANLTVSGQLEAEALALGLGRVYTFGPTFRAENSNTPRHAAEFWMIEPEMAFAELEDIMELGEGLTRHVVDHALTRCESDLKLFDNFVDKGLIDRLKGMLAQPFARVSYREAIHILEDSGKEFTFPVAFGVD
;
A
#
# COMPACT_ATOMS: atom_id res chain seq x y z
N GLN A 1 -17.58 0.99 9.13
CA GLN A 1 -17.72 0.22 7.87
C GLN A 1 -17.66 -1.30 8.06
N HIS A 2 -17.63 -1.80 9.30
CA HIS A 2 -17.71 -3.22 9.66
C HIS A 2 -16.60 -4.10 9.05
N PHE A 3 -15.36 -3.60 9.02
CA PHE A 3 -14.20 -4.41 8.71
C PHE A 3 -13.69 -5.10 9.98
N SER A 4 -13.36 -6.36 9.87
CA SER A 4 -12.70 -7.13 10.92
C SER A 4 -11.19 -7.00 10.78
N TRP A 5 -10.48 -6.57 11.83
CA TRP A 5 -9.03 -6.65 11.85
C TRP A 5 -8.59 -8.11 11.95
N VAL A 6 -7.67 -8.49 11.07
CA VAL A 6 -7.09 -9.84 11.07
C VAL A 6 -5.57 -9.75 11.15
N HIS A 7 -4.97 -10.68 11.85
CA HIS A 7 -3.52 -10.80 11.96
C HIS A 7 -3.05 -11.93 11.04
N THR A 8 -2.18 -11.58 10.09
CA THR A 8 -1.58 -12.50 9.12
C THR A 8 -0.13 -12.81 9.49
N PRO A 9 0.39 -14.00 9.15
CA PRO A 9 1.77 -14.36 9.40
C PRO A 9 2.77 -13.43 8.71
N ILE A 10 3.86 -13.10 9.40
CA ILE A 10 4.98 -12.34 8.84
C ILE A 10 5.95 -13.27 8.09
N LEU A 11 6.10 -14.51 8.57
CA LEU A 11 6.91 -15.52 7.89
C LEU A 11 6.07 -16.23 6.83
N THR A 12 6.52 -16.21 5.60
CA THR A 12 5.81 -16.80 4.47
C THR A 12 6.72 -17.60 3.56
N GLY A 13 6.16 -18.60 2.89
CA GLY A 13 6.81 -19.31 1.80
C GLY A 13 6.35 -18.83 0.42
N SER A 14 5.43 -17.86 0.36
CA SER A 14 4.79 -17.39 -0.86
C SER A 14 5.11 -15.93 -1.10
N ASP A 15 5.36 -15.58 -2.36
CA ASP A 15 5.37 -14.20 -2.83
C ASP A 15 3.93 -13.72 -3.04
N CYS A 16 3.68 -12.44 -2.83
CA CYS A 16 2.40 -11.81 -3.06
C CYS A 16 2.46 -11.02 -4.37
N GLU A 17 1.98 -11.61 -5.45
CA GLU A 17 1.84 -10.99 -6.78
C GLU A 17 3.12 -10.36 -7.35
N GLY A 18 4.31 -10.82 -6.93
CA GLY A 18 5.57 -10.18 -7.31
C GLY A 18 5.72 -8.76 -6.77
N ALA A 19 5.04 -8.45 -5.67
CA ALA A 19 4.96 -7.08 -5.13
C ALA A 19 6.29 -6.55 -4.60
N GLY A 20 7.34 -7.37 -4.53
CA GLY A 20 8.65 -6.91 -4.12
C GLY A 20 9.66 -8.05 -3.95
N GLU A 21 10.95 -7.71 -3.88
CA GLU A 21 11.98 -8.65 -3.47
C GLU A 21 11.84 -8.98 -1.98
N MET A 22 11.92 -10.28 -1.63
CA MET A 22 11.73 -10.73 -0.26
C MET A 22 13.03 -10.91 0.49
N PHE A 23 13.08 -10.45 1.74
CA PHE A 23 14.13 -10.86 2.67
C PHE A 23 13.99 -12.32 3.03
N ARG A 24 15.04 -13.09 2.83
CA ARG A 24 15.08 -14.49 3.22
C ARG A 24 15.31 -14.63 4.74
N VAL A 25 14.55 -15.52 5.35
CA VAL A 25 14.70 -15.93 6.76
C VAL A 25 15.21 -17.36 6.82
N THR A 26 16.21 -17.62 7.67
CA THR A 26 16.79 -18.95 7.86
C THR A 26 17.24 -19.13 9.31
N ALA A 27 17.12 -20.32 9.83
CA ALA A 27 17.70 -20.76 11.10
C ALA A 27 18.98 -21.61 10.90
N LEU A 28 19.42 -21.77 9.65
CA LEU A 28 20.64 -22.54 9.35
C LEU A 28 21.89 -21.81 9.85
N PRO A 29 22.89 -22.56 10.32
CA PRO A 29 24.21 -21.99 10.61
C PRO A 29 24.83 -21.34 9.37
N ALA A 30 25.72 -20.37 9.59
CA ALA A 30 26.43 -19.71 8.51
C ALA A 30 27.19 -20.73 7.64
N GLY A 31 26.95 -20.68 6.33
CA GLY A 31 27.59 -21.57 5.34
C GLY A 31 26.79 -22.84 5.01
N GLU A 32 25.81 -23.25 5.79
CA GLU A 32 24.90 -24.34 5.41
C GLU A 32 23.90 -23.83 4.34
N LYS A 33 23.70 -24.64 3.29
CA LYS A 33 22.81 -24.28 2.17
C LYS A 33 21.67 -25.27 1.95
N ASP A 34 21.70 -26.38 2.66
CA ASP A 34 20.69 -27.42 2.53
C ASP A 34 19.40 -27.02 3.26
N LEU A 35 18.45 -26.49 2.49
CA LEU A 35 17.16 -26.01 3.00
C LEU A 35 16.32 -27.10 3.65
N SER A 36 16.57 -28.39 3.34
CA SER A 36 15.85 -29.49 3.99
C SER A 36 16.14 -29.57 5.48
N LYS A 37 17.26 -28.98 5.93
CA LYS A 37 17.67 -28.88 7.33
C LYS A 37 17.21 -27.60 8.02
N ASP A 38 16.65 -26.65 7.28
CA ASP A 38 16.13 -25.40 7.84
C ASP A 38 14.86 -25.64 8.63
N PHE A 39 14.45 -24.69 9.45
CA PHE A 39 13.31 -24.79 10.37
C PHE A 39 12.03 -25.28 9.68
N PHE A 40 11.72 -24.76 8.49
CA PHE A 40 10.55 -25.16 7.71
C PHE A 40 10.86 -26.25 6.66
N GLY A 41 12.08 -26.75 6.56
CA GLY A 41 12.52 -27.70 5.52
C GLY A 41 12.46 -27.13 4.09
N ARG A 42 12.26 -25.82 3.94
CA ARG A 42 12.15 -25.08 2.69
C ARG A 42 12.47 -23.62 2.90
N GLN A 43 12.56 -22.85 1.81
CA GLN A 43 12.75 -21.40 1.90
C GLN A 43 11.57 -20.73 2.62
N ALA A 44 11.90 -19.81 3.52
CA ALA A 44 10.97 -18.90 4.16
C ALA A 44 11.49 -17.48 4.02
N ASN A 45 10.57 -16.52 3.99
CA ASN A 45 10.86 -15.10 3.78
C ASN A 45 10.02 -14.26 4.74
N LEU A 46 10.41 -12.98 4.89
CA LEU A 46 9.53 -11.97 5.46
C LEU A 46 8.51 -11.55 4.41
N THR A 47 7.27 -11.36 4.84
CA THR A 47 6.17 -11.01 3.94
C THR A 47 6.32 -9.63 3.34
N VAL A 48 5.92 -9.47 2.09
CA VAL A 48 5.82 -8.18 1.39
C VAL A 48 4.42 -7.58 1.49
N SER A 49 3.42 -8.37 1.96
CA SER A 49 2.02 -7.97 2.14
C SER A 49 1.28 -9.04 2.95
N GLY A 50 0.27 -8.63 3.70
CA GLY A 50 -0.67 -9.54 4.37
C GLY A 50 -1.82 -10.01 3.48
N GLN A 51 -1.84 -9.60 2.20
CA GLN A 51 -2.96 -9.78 1.29
C GLN A 51 -3.39 -11.24 1.12
N LEU A 52 -2.46 -12.17 0.85
CA LEU A 52 -2.80 -13.57 0.52
C LEU A 52 -3.60 -14.26 1.62
N GLU A 53 -3.17 -14.10 2.86
CA GLU A 53 -3.86 -14.68 4.00
C GLU A 53 -5.12 -13.89 4.37
N ALA A 54 -5.12 -12.58 4.13
CA ALA A 54 -6.30 -11.73 4.33
C ALA A 54 -7.42 -12.07 3.35
N GLU A 55 -7.11 -12.36 2.09
CA GLU A 55 -8.10 -12.82 1.10
C GLU A 55 -8.77 -14.13 1.52
N ALA A 56 -7.99 -15.08 2.02
CA ALA A 56 -8.54 -16.34 2.54
C ALA A 56 -9.49 -16.09 3.71
N LEU A 57 -9.17 -15.14 4.61
CA LEU A 57 -10.02 -14.75 5.71
C LEU A 57 -11.25 -13.95 5.27
N ALA A 58 -11.12 -13.14 4.23
CA ALA A 58 -12.23 -12.38 3.65
C ALA A 58 -13.33 -13.29 3.09
N LEU A 59 -12.98 -14.45 2.53
CA LEU A 59 -13.98 -15.43 2.07
C LEU A 59 -14.90 -15.93 3.19
N GLY A 60 -14.41 -15.97 4.44
CA GLY A 60 -15.22 -16.36 5.60
C GLY A 60 -15.85 -15.20 6.36
N LEU A 61 -15.19 -14.04 6.39
CA LEU A 61 -15.58 -12.89 7.22
C LEU A 61 -16.20 -11.73 6.41
N GLY A 62 -16.12 -11.79 5.09
CA GLY A 62 -16.63 -10.80 4.16
C GLY A 62 -15.70 -9.61 3.96
N ARG A 63 -15.48 -8.79 4.99
CA ARG A 63 -14.63 -7.60 4.97
C ARG A 63 -13.60 -7.67 6.07
N VAL A 64 -12.33 -7.67 5.70
CA VAL A 64 -11.22 -7.73 6.65
C VAL A 64 -10.19 -6.65 6.32
N TYR A 65 -9.31 -6.37 7.26
CA TYR A 65 -8.11 -5.60 6.99
C TYR A 65 -6.95 -6.12 7.81
N THR A 66 -5.75 -6.05 7.26
CA THR A 66 -4.50 -6.17 8.00
C THR A 66 -4.00 -4.78 8.38
N PHE A 67 -3.27 -4.70 9.47
CA PHE A 67 -2.45 -3.56 9.84
C PHE A 67 -1.22 -4.11 10.52
N GLY A 68 -0.11 -4.15 9.81
CA GLY A 68 1.09 -4.80 10.27
C GLY A 68 2.34 -4.48 9.44
N PRO A 69 3.51 -4.94 9.90
CA PRO A 69 4.77 -4.71 9.23
C PRO A 69 4.86 -5.54 7.94
N THR A 70 5.43 -4.93 6.93
CA THR A 70 5.79 -5.54 5.64
C THR A 70 7.22 -5.21 5.29
N PHE A 71 7.84 -6.07 4.49
CA PHE A 71 9.28 -6.03 4.24
C PHE A 71 9.54 -6.17 2.75
N ARG A 72 10.30 -5.24 2.18
CA ARG A 72 10.69 -5.27 0.77
C ARG A 72 12.19 -5.04 0.64
N ALA A 73 12.87 -5.92 -0.08
CA ALA A 73 14.33 -5.96 -0.17
C ALA A 73 14.88 -5.25 -1.42
N GLU A 74 14.02 -4.59 -2.22
CA GLU A 74 14.45 -3.90 -3.41
C GLU A 74 15.51 -2.83 -3.10
N ASN A 75 16.57 -2.83 -3.88
CA ASN A 75 17.61 -1.82 -3.80
C ASN A 75 17.12 -0.51 -4.46
N SER A 76 16.31 0.24 -3.74
CA SER A 76 15.78 1.53 -4.21
C SER A 76 16.24 2.67 -3.30
N ASN A 77 16.87 3.68 -3.90
CA ASN A 77 17.40 4.85 -3.21
C ASN A 77 16.49 6.09 -3.38
N THR A 78 15.18 5.91 -3.33
CA THR A 78 14.24 7.05 -3.38
C THR A 78 13.80 7.46 -1.97
N PRO A 79 13.41 8.72 -1.74
CA PRO A 79 12.93 9.19 -0.45
C PRO A 79 11.63 8.51 0.04
N ARG A 80 11.00 7.71 -0.82
CA ARG A 80 9.71 7.06 -0.55
C ARG A 80 9.81 5.54 -0.38
N HIS A 81 11.03 4.97 -0.39
CA HIS A 81 11.24 3.54 -0.18
C HIS A 81 11.83 3.30 1.20
N ALA A 82 11.20 2.39 1.92
CA ALA A 82 11.70 1.83 3.17
C ALA A 82 11.69 0.30 3.06
N ALA A 83 12.68 -0.35 3.65
CA ALA A 83 12.77 -1.82 3.64
C ALA A 83 11.79 -2.47 4.62
N GLU A 84 11.33 -1.74 5.63
CA GLU A 84 10.29 -2.12 6.58
C GLU A 84 9.32 -0.96 6.76
N PHE A 85 8.04 -1.25 6.63
CA PHE A 85 6.97 -0.26 6.83
C PHE A 85 5.67 -0.96 7.20
N TRP A 86 4.70 -0.21 7.69
CA TRP A 86 3.38 -0.73 8.01
C TRP A 86 2.39 -0.38 6.92
N MET A 87 1.57 -1.35 6.54
CA MET A 87 0.46 -1.13 5.61
C MET A 87 -0.88 -1.36 6.29
N ILE A 88 -1.88 -0.60 5.88
CA ILE A 88 -3.28 -0.91 6.11
C ILE A 88 -3.84 -1.48 4.80
N GLU A 89 -4.28 -2.72 4.84
CA GLU A 89 -4.62 -3.50 3.64
C GLU A 89 -6.04 -4.06 3.80
N PRO A 90 -7.06 -3.34 3.36
CA PRO A 90 -8.44 -3.82 3.40
C PRO A 90 -8.70 -4.79 2.25
N GLU A 91 -9.35 -5.91 2.57
CA GLU A 91 -9.78 -6.93 1.63
C GLU A 91 -11.30 -7.16 1.73
N MET A 92 -11.97 -7.20 0.60
CA MET A 92 -13.41 -7.42 0.53
C MET A 92 -13.75 -8.56 -0.41
N ALA A 93 -14.36 -9.61 0.11
CA ALA A 93 -14.87 -10.70 -0.72
C ALA A 93 -16.06 -10.20 -1.59
N PHE A 94 -16.11 -10.67 -2.84
CA PHE A 94 -17.20 -10.40 -3.80
C PHE A 94 -17.39 -8.92 -4.17
N ALA A 95 -16.36 -8.10 -3.96
CA ALA A 95 -16.36 -6.67 -4.32
C ALA A 95 -16.01 -6.48 -5.80
N GLU A 96 -16.63 -5.49 -6.42
CA GLU A 96 -16.33 -5.02 -7.77
C GLU A 96 -15.40 -3.78 -7.71
N LEU A 97 -14.96 -3.29 -8.85
CA LEU A 97 -14.05 -2.15 -8.94
C LEU A 97 -14.62 -0.89 -8.27
N GLU A 98 -15.91 -0.63 -8.45
CA GLU A 98 -16.61 0.50 -7.85
C GLU A 98 -16.57 0.45 -6.33
N ASP A 99 -16.75 -0.72 -5.73
CA ASP A 99 -16.70 -0.92 -4.28
C ASP A 99 -15.32 -0.57 -3.72
N ILE A 100 -14.26 -0.98 -4.43
CA ILE A 100 -12.86 -0.69 -4.04
C ILE A 100 -12.56 0.79 -4.20
N MET A 101 -13.04 1.43 -5.26
CA MET A 101 -12.88 2.89 -5.44
C MET A 101 -13.59 3.67 -4.33
N GLU A 102 -14.81 3.27 -3.94
CA GLU A 102 -15.55 3.89 -2.84
C GLU A 102 -14.83 3.69 -1.49
N LEU A 103 -14.29 2.50 -1.26
CA LEU A 103 -13.52 2.22 -0.06
C LEU A 103 -12.25 3.09 0.00
N GLY A 104 -11.50 3.17 -1.09
CA GLY A 104 -10.28 3.98 -1.19
C GLY A 104 -10.54 5.47 -0.97
N GLU A 105 -11.61 6.01 -1.57
CA GLU A 105 -12.05 7.39 -1.34
C GLU A 105 -12.44 7.60 0.12
N GLY A 106 -13.27 6.70 0.67
CA GLY A 106 -13.75 6.80 2.04
C GLY A 106 -12.62 6.73 3.08
N LEU A 107 -11.65 5.82 2.87
CA LEU A 107 -10.48 5.70 3.73
C LEU A 107 -9.61 6.97 3.67
N THR A 108 -9.31 7.45 2.46
CA THR A 108 -8.50 8.65 2.28
C THR A 108 -9.15 9.88 2.94
N ARG A 109 -10.45 10.09 2.71
CA ARG A 109 -11.21 11.19 3.34
C ARG A 109 -11.18 11.08 4.85
N HIS A 110 -11.40 9.90 5.40
CA HIS A 110 -11.39 9.69 6.85
C HIS A 110 -10.03 10.02 7.46
N VAL A 111 -8.94 9.54 6.87
CA VAL A 111 -7.57 9.80 7.38
C VAL A 111 -7.25 11.28 7.33
N VAL A 112 -7.58 11.97 6.22
CA VAL A 112 -7.33 13.40 6.07
C VAL A 112 -8.17 14.23 7.04
N ASP A 113 -9.47 13.92 7.18
CA ASP A 113 -10.34 14.59 8.15
C ASP A 113 -9.84 14.39 9.58
N HIS A 114 -9.44 13.16 9.92
CA HIS A 114 -8.85 12.86 11.23
C HIS A 114 -7.56 13.66 11.46
N ALA A 115 -6.68 13.74 10.50
CA ALA A 115 -5.45 14.54 10.61
C ALA A 115 -5.78 16.04 10.82
N LEU A 116 -6.69 16.60 10.03
CA LEU A 116 -7.12 18.00 10.16
C LEU A 116 -7.77 18.33 11.50
N THR A 117 -8.49 17.36 12.11
CA THR A 117 -9.25 17.58 13.34
C THR A 117 -8.52 17.16 14.61
N ARG A 118 -7.62 16.17 14.54
CA ARG A 118 -6.95 15.58 15.71
C ARG A 118 -5.45 15.86 15.79
N CYS A 119 -4.82 16.21 14.66
CA CYS A 119 -3.39 16.48 14.58
C CYS A 119 -3.10 17.93 14.15
N GLU A 120 -3.95 18.88 14.56
CA GLU A 120 -3.89 20.28 14.13
C GLU A 120 -2.53 20.94 14.41
N SER A 121 -1.94 20.67 15.60
CA SER A 121 -0.63 21.22 15.96
C SER A 121 0.49 20.75 15.04
N ASP A 122 0.48 19.46 14.70
CA ASP A 122 1.49 18.85 13.85
C ASP A 122 1.33 19.34 12.41
N LEU A 123 0.09 19.41 11.92
CA LEU A 123 -0.18 19.97 10.59
C LEU A 123 0.22 21.43 10.47
N LYS A 124 0.04 22.26 11.51
CA LYS A 124 0.53 23.65 11.53
C LYS A 124 2.05 23.71 11.45
N LEU A 125 2.74 22.79 12.13
CA LEU A 125 4.20 22.72 12.07
C LEU A 125 4.64 22.35 10.64
N PHE A 126 4.04 21.32 10.05
CA PHE A 126 4.34 20.93 8.66
C PHE A 126 4.02 22.03 7.66
N ASP A 127 2.86 22.69 7.78
CA ASP A 127 2.44 23.77 6.88
C ASP A 127 3.40 24.96 6.93
N ASN A 128 3.91 25.27 8.10
CA ASN A 128 4.82 26.42 8.28
C ASN A 128 6.27 26.13 7.85
N PHE A 129 6.78 24.92 8.09
CA PHE A 129 8.21 24.64 8.01
C PHE A 129 8.61 23.59 6.97
N VAL A 130 7.68 22.78 6.48
CA VAL A 130 7.99 21.66 5.58
C VAL A 130 7.32 21.82 4.23
N ASP A 131 5.99 22.06 4.21
CA ASP A 131 5.19 22.08 2.98
C ASP A 131 4.11 23.15 3.06
N LYS A 132 4.46 24.36 2.71
CA LYS A 132 3.59 25.54 2.80
C LYS A 132 2.32 25.39 1.97
N GLY A 133 1.16 25.63 2.58
CA GLY A 133 -0.17 25.46 1.98
C GLY A 133 -0.70 24.04 2.07
N LEU A 134 -0.08 23.15 2.86
CA LEU A 134 -0.51 21.78 3.08
C LEU A 134 -1.96 21.72 3.59
N ILE A 135 -2.29 22.51 4.62
CA ILE A 135 -3.63 22.50 5.25
C ILE A 135 -4.71 22.89 4.23
N ASP A 136 -4.46 23.91 3.42
CA ASP A 136 -5.43 24.37 2.42
C ASP A 136 -5.63 23.31 1.31
N ARG A 137 -4.58 22.62 0.89
CA ARG A 137 -4.69 21.50 -0.06
C ARG A 137 -5.51 20.35 0.51
N LEU A 138 -5.26 19.95 1.76
CA LEU A 138 -6.02 18.89 2.43
C LEU A 138 -7.51 19.25 2.57
N LYS A 139 -7.82 20.47 2.95
CA LYS A 139 -9.20 20.96 2.99
C LYS A 139 -9.85 21.01 1.61
N GLY A 140 -9.10 21.46 0.59
CA GLY A 140 -9.55 21.47 -0.79
C GLY A 140 -9.88 20.08 -1.33
N MET A 141 -9.08 19.07 -0.96
CA MET A 141 -9.34 17.68 -1.32
C MET A 141 -10.64 17.15 -0.69
N LEU A 142 -10.94 17.50 0.57
CA LEU A 142 -12.19 17.09 1.21
C LEU A 142 -13.41 17.78 0.65
N ALA A 143 -13.26 19.00 0.10
CA ALA A 143 -14.35 19.80 -0.41
C ALA A 143 -14.91 19.33 -1.78
N GLN A 144 -14.16 18.49 -2.50
CA GLN A 144 -14.53 18.02 -3.84
C GLN A 144 -14.73 16.51 -3.85
N PRO A 145 -15.63 15.96 -4.68
CA PRO A 145 -15.68 14.52 -4.94
C PRO A 145 -14.42 14.07 -5.68
N PHE A 146 -14.00 12.82 -5.47
CA PHE A 146 -12.91 12.24 -6.25
C PHE A 146 -13.42 11.96 -7.66
N ALA A 147 -12.66 12.40 -8.66
CA ALA A 147 -12.95 12.09 -10.05
C ALA A 147 -12.72 10.59 -10.33
N ARG A 148 -13.60 10.00 -11.11
CA ARG A 148 -13.43 8.65 -11.66
C ARG A 148 -12.92 8.81 -13.09
N VAL A 149 -11.68 8.39 -13.33
CA VAL A 149 -10.99 8.56 -14.61
C VAL A 149 -10.51 7.20 -15.08
N SER A 150 -10.87 6.81 -16.30
CA SER A 150 -10.34 5.58 -16.88
C SER A 150 -8.85 5.74 -17.23
N TYR A 151 -8.12 4.61 -17.30
CA TYR A 151 -6.70 4.63 -17.71
C TYR A 151 -6.50 5.38 -19.04
N ARG A 152 -7.36 5.13 -20.03
CA ARG A 152 -7.30 5.80 -21.34
C ARG A 152 -7.48 7.31 -21.24
N GLU A 153 -8.46 7.76 -20.46
CA GLU A 153 -8.69 9.18 -20.21
C GLU A 153 -7.52 9.82 -19.46
N ALA A 154 -6.94 9.10 -18.49
CA ALA A 154 -5.77 9.58 -17.77
C ALA A 154 -4.59 9.81 -18.71
N ILE A 155 -4.32 8.91 -19.66
CA ILE A 155 -3.29 9.09 -20.69
C ILE A 155 -3.58 10.32 -21.54
N HIS A 156 -4.81 10.50 -22.03
CA HIS A 156 -5.16 11.70 -22.81
C HIS A 156 -4.98 12.99 -22.02
N ILE A 157 -5.38 13.00 -20.73
CA ILE A 157 -5.16 14.18 -19.87
C ILE A 157 -3.67 14.49 -19.73
N LEU A 158 -2.82 13.49 -19.61
CA LEU A 158 -1.37 13.68 -19.51
C LEU A 158 -0.78 14.17 -20.84
N GLU A 159 -1.16 13.58 -21.98
CA GLU A 159 -0.75 14.00 -23.33
C GLU A 159 -1.13 15.46 -23.60
N ASP A 160 -2.36 15.85 -23.26
CA ASP A 160 -2.90 17.19 -23.48
C ASP A 160 -2.39 18.22 -22.46
N SER A 161 -1.72 17.79 -21.40
CA SER A 161 -1.28 18.70 -20.31
C SER A 161 -0.22 19.71 -20.73
N GLY A 162 0.48 19.48 -21.84
CA GLY A 162 1.61 20.27 -22.28
C GLY A 162 2.84 20.22 -21.38
N LYS A 163 2.88 19.29 -20.42
CA LYS A 163 4.02 19.07 -19.51
C LYS A 163 5.05 18.15 -20.14
N GLU A 164 6.32 18.43 -19.90
CA GLU A 164 7.38 17.48 -20.21
C GLU A 164 7.48 16.39 -19.11
N PHE A 165 7.50 15.15 -19.54
CA PHE A 165 7.67 13.99 -18.67
C PHE A 165 9.01 13.31 -18.96
N THR A 166 9.62 12.73 -17.92
CA THR A 166 10.89 12.00 -18.03
C THR A 166 10.77 10.77 -18.94
N PHE A 167 9.60 10.16 -18.96
CA PHE A 167 9.27 9.01 -19.81
C PHE A 167 8.13 9.37 -20.76
N PRO A 168 8.09 8.77 -21.97
CA PRO A 168 6.99 8.99 -22.89
C PRO A 168 5.64 8.65 -22.27
N VAL A 169 4.66 9.50 -22.46
CA VAL A 169 3.28 9.24 -22.09
C VAL A 169 2.57 8.62 -23.28
N ALA A 170 2.19 7.36 -23.20
CA ALA A 170 1.41 6.69 -24.24
C ALA A 170 0.62 5.53 -23.63
N PHE A 171 -0.47 5.15 -24.30
CA PHE A 171 -1.26 4.00 -23.88
C PHE A 171 -0.47 2.69 -24.03
N GLY A 172 -0.38 1.90 -22.94
CA GLY A 172 0.31 0.61 -22.93
C GLY A 172 1.84 0.71 -22.85
N VAL A 173 2.38 1.85 -22.42
CA VAL A 173 3.80 2.01 -22.03
C VAL A 173 3.86 1.91 -20.51
N ASP A 174 4.62 0.93 -20.01
CA ASP A 174 4.90 0.71 -18.58
C ASP A 174 6.08 1.57 -18.10
#